data_9c3b260c3065da25fc49b31adf4fbf41
#
_entry.id   9c3b260c3065da25fc49b31adf4fbf41
#
_cell.length_a   1.000
_cell.length_b   1.000
_cell.length_c   1.000
_cell.angle_alpha   90.00
_cell.angle_beta   90.00
_cell.angle_gamma   90.00
#
_symmetry.space_group_name_H-M   'P 1'
#
loop_
_entity.id
_entity.type
_entity.pdbx_description
1 polymer ?
#
loop_
_entity_poly.entity_id
_entity_poly.type
_entity_poly.pdbx_seq_one_letter_code
_entity_poly.pdbx_strand_id
1 'polypeptide(L)'
;MLADDVISTLRKQTAGFQEGLVMPLNPPSIPGLGVTAGFQIWIEQRGSGDFTDLAAVVDKIIAKANARPELAGVSSTIRANGQQLLVDVDRDKAELLGVAVQDVYNTLQTMFGSLYVNQFPKDSRLYQVVLQAEPKYRMTPEDIGRFYVKNRQGDMVPLAALVKSSFV
;
A
#
# COMPACT_ATOMS: atom_id res chain seq x y z
N MET A 1 -11.56 -19.45 30.04
CA MET A 1 -11.20 -18.16 29.42
C MET A 1 -11.98 -18.10 28.12
N LEU A 2 -12.92 -17.19 28.01
CA LEU A 2 -13.71 -17.00 26.77
C LEU A 2 -12.87 -16.29 25.73
N ALA A 3 -13.14 -16.50 24.43
CA ALA A 3 -12.39 -15.85 23.36
C ALA A 3 -12.41 -14.31 23.47
N ASP A 4 -13.53 -13.76 23.91
CA ASP A 4 -13.71 -12.32 24.13
C ASP A 4 -12.80 -11.76 25.25
N ASP A 5 -12.51 -12.55 26.29
CA ASP A 5 -11.57 -12.14 27.36
C ASP A 5 -10.14 -12.06 26.80
N VAL A 6 -9.76 -13.00 25.93
CA VAL A 6 -8.44 -13.00 25.28
C VAL A 6 -8.32 -11.80 24.35
N ILE A 7 -9.32 -11.52 23.53
CA ILE A 7 -9.37 -10.38 22.61
C ILE A 7 -9.26 -9.06 23.37
N SER A 8 -10.03 -8.92 24.46
CA SER A 8 -10.00 -7.71 25.29
C SER A 8 -8.64 -7.47 25.94
N THR A 9 -8.00 -8.56 26.40
CA THR A 9 -6.66 -8.51 26.99
C THR A 9 -5.60 -8.13 25.93
N LEU A 10 -5.65 -8.74 24.76
CA LEU A 10 -4.75 -8.43 23.66
C LEU A 10 -4.89 -6.97 23.22
N ARG A 11 -6.13 -6.46 23.05
CA ARG A 11 -6.37 -5.06 22.71
C ARG A 11 -5.75 -4.10 23.73
N LYS A 12 -5.88 -4.39 25.03
CA LYS A 12 -5.28 -3.56 26.09
C LYS A 12 -3.76 -3.60 26.04
N GLN A 13 -3.17 -4.75 25.84
CA GLN A 13 -1.72 -4.92 25.81
C GLN A 13 -1.07 -4.29 24.56
N THR A 14 -1.79 -4.28 23.43
CA THR A 14 -1.28 -3.76 22.16
C THR A 14 -1.70 -2.31 21.87
N ALA A 15 -2.54 -1.70 22.73
CA ALA A 15 -2.99 -0.31 22.54
C ALA A 15 -1.86 0.73 22.56
N GLY A 16 -0.70 0.39 23.11
CA GLY A 16 0.48 1.25 23.18
C GLY A 16 1.47 1.11 22.02
N PHE A 17 1.24 0.21 21.07
CA PHE A 17 2.12 0.07 19.92
C PHE A 17 1.98 1.27 18.97
N GLN A 18 3.07 1.99 18.74
CA GLN A 18 3.13 3.10 17.78
C GLN A 18 3.50 2.65 16.37
N GLU A 19 4.06 1.46 16.24
CA GLU A 19 4.62 0.91 14.99
C GLU A 19 3.57 0.20 14.12
N GLY A 20 2.36 -0.02 14.66
CA GLY A 20 1.29 -0.70 13.92
C GLY A 20 -0.02 -0.83 14.71
N LEU A 21 -1.11 -1.06 13.97
CA LEU A 21 -2.43 -1.32 14.53
C LEU A 21 -2.64 -2.84 14.67
N VAL A 22 -2.81 -3.31 15.90
CA VAL A 22 -3.15 -4.71 16.19
C VAL A 22 -4.65 -4.83 16.42
N MET A 23 -5.33 -5.55 15.53
CA MET A 23 -6.78 -5.80 15.61
C MET A 23 -7.03 -7.30 15.84
N PRO A 24 -7.10 -7.79 17.10
CA PRO A 24 -7.50 -9.16 17.35
C PRO A 24 -8.99 -9.35 17.02
N LEU A 25 -9.29 -10.33 16.18
CA LEU A 25 -10.63 -10.66 15.72
C LEU A 25 -11.03 -12.04 16.20
N ASN A 26 -12.31 -12.19 16.55
CA ASN A 26 -12.88 -13.51 16.83
C ASN A 26 -13.25 -14.16 15.49
N PRO A 27 -12.80 -15.40 15.22
CA PRO A 27 -13.24 -16.10 14.03
C PRO A 27 -14.77 -16.29 14.05
N PRO A 28 -15.45 -16.24 12.88
CA PRO A 28 -16.89 -16.43 12.80
C PRO A 28 -17.28 -17.82 13.32
N SER A 29 -18.41 -17.88 13.99
CA SER A 29 -18.94 -19.14 14.57
C SER A 29 -19.28 -20.19 13.50
N ILE A 30 -19.43 -19.79 12.26
CA ILE A 30 -19.74 -20.67 11.12
C ILE A 30 -18.63 -20.49 10.07
N PRO A 31 -17.81 -21.53 9.78
CA PRO A 31 -16.81 -21.48 8.74
C PRO A 31 -17.44 -21.18 7.36
N GLY A 32 -16.88 -20.24 6.62
CA GLY A 32 -17.34 -19.88 5.29
C GLY A 32 -18.26 -18.66 5.21
N LEU A 33 -18.73 -18.10 6.33
CA LEU A 33 -19.56 -16.87 6.38
C LEU A 33 -18.75 -15.57 6.54
N GLY A 34 -17.54 -15.53 6.02
CA GLY A 34 -16.68 -14.34 6.09
C GLY A 34 -15.66 -14.39 7.24
N VAL A 35 -14.84 -13.36 7.32
CA VAL A 35 -13.72 -13.27 8.30
C VAL A 35 -14.18 -12.68 9.64
N THR A 36 -15.33 -12.00 9.64
CA THR A 36 -15.92 -11.36 10.82
C THR A 36 -17.44 -11.53 10.81
N ALA A 37 -18.01 -11.76 12.01
CA ALA A 37 -19.46 -11.73 12.19
C ALA A 37 -19.96 -10.30 11.96
N GLY A 38 -21.10 -10.12 11.26
CA GLY A 38 -21.69 -8.83 11.03
C GLY A 38 -22.29 -8.67 9.63
N PHE A 39 -22.38 -7.44 9.18
CA PHE A 39 -22.85 -7.09 7.84
C PHE A 39 -21.80 -6.27 7.09
N GLN A 40 -21.85 -6.32 5.77
CA GLN A 40 -21.03 -5.50 4.89
C GLN A 40 -21.92 -4.58 4.07
N ILE A 41 -21.53 -3.33 3.93
CA ILE A 41 -22.18 -2.35 3.06
C ILE A 41 -21.18 -1.88 2.02
N TRP A 42 -21.58 -1.89 0.77
CA TRP A 42 -20.84 -1.27 -0.31
C TRP A 42 -21.39 0.13 -0.55
N ILE A 43 -20.50 1.13 -0.50
CA ILE A 43 -20.83 2.52 -0.80
C ILE A 43 -20.14 2.86 -2.11
N GLU A 44 -20.94 3.18 -3.12
CA GLU A 44 -20.50 3.47 -4.47
C GLU A 44 -20.76 4.93 -4.81
N GLN A 45 -19.77 5.61 -5.32
CA GLN A 45 -19.92 6.96 -5.86
C GLN A 45 -20.29 6.88 -7.34
N ARG A 46 -21.46 7.39 -7.70
CA ARG A 46 -21.94 7.49 -9.08
C ARG A 46 -21.87 8.94 -9.54
N GLY A 47 -20.72 9.41 -9.98
CA GLY A 47 -20.57 10.78 -10.44
C GLY A 47 -19.12 11.22 -10.53
N SER A 48 -18.91 12.50 -10.85
CA SER A 48 -17.59 13.13 -11.02
C SER A 48 -16.94 13.62 -9.74
N GLY A 49 -17.34 13.12 -8.56
CA GLY A 49 -16.72 13.48 -7.28
C GLY A 49 -15.34 12.84 -7.08
N ASP A 50 -14.54 13.44 -6.22
CA ASP A 50 -13.21 12.95 -5.88
C ASP A 50 -13.31 11.84 -4.81
N PHE A 51 -12.24 11.03 -4.73
CA PHE A 51 -12.09 9.96 -3.72
C PHE A 51 -12.16 10.52 -2.28
N THR A 52 -11.69 11.73 -2.05
CA THR A 52 -11.75 12.44 -0.78
C THR A 52 -13.19 12.74 -0.35
N ASP A 53 -14.08 13.07 -1.30
CA ASP A 53 -15.50 13.30 -1.03
C ASP A 53 -16.19 12.01 -0.59
N LEU A 54 -15.87 10.89 -1.25
CA LEU A 54 -16.37 9.57 -0.87
C LEU A 54 -15.92 9.20 0.55
N ALA A 55 -14.64 9.40 0.86
CA ALA A 55 -14.10 9.11 2.19
C ALA A 55 -14.80 9.94 3.28
N ALA A 56 -15.02 11.24 3.04
CA ALA A 56 -15.73 12.10 3.98
C ALA A 56 -17.19 11.67 4.22
N VAL A 57 -17.86 11.14 3.19
CA VAL A 57 -19.22 10.57 3.33
C VAL A 57 -19.17 9.28 4.14
N VAL A 58 -18.21 8.40 3.85
CA VAL A 58 -18.00 7.14 4.59
C VAL A 58 -17.76 7.41 6.07
N ASP A 59 -16.88 8.35 6.40
CA ASP A 59 -16.59 8.73 7.80
C ASP A 59 -17.84 9.22 8.53
N LYS A 60 -18.67 10.03 7.87
CA LYS A 60 -19.95 10.48 8.45
C LYS A 60 -20.93 9.33 8.69
N ILE A 61 -20.95 8.34 7.78
CA ILE A 61 -21.80 7.15 7.93
C ILE A 61 -21.29 6.32 9.12
N ILE A 62 -19.99 6.08 9.22
CA ILE A 62 -19.37 5.34 10.32
C ILE A 62 -19.66 6.02 11.67
N ALA A 63 -19.47 7.34 11.75
CA ALA A 63 -19.74 8.08 12.98
C ALA A 63 -21.20 7.96 13.42
N LYS A 64 -22.15 8.10 12.48
CA LYS A 64 -23.59 7.93 12.76
C LYS A 64 -23.95 6.48 13.10
N ALA A 65 -23.35 5.51 12.46
CA ALA A 65 -23.59 4.10 12.73
C ALA A 65 -23.09 3.69 14.11
N ASN A 66 -21.86 4.11 14.48
CA ASN A 66 -21.30 3.82 15.81
C ASN A 66 -22.00 4.57 16.97
N ALA A 67 -22.76 5.62 16.66
CA ALA A 67 -23.62 6.31 17.65
C ALA A 67 -24.93 5.55 17.95
N ARG A 68 -25.25 4.51 17.18
CA ARG A 68 -26.45 3.70 17.40
C ARG A 68 -26.17 2.54 18.36
N PRO A 69 -27.04 2.32 19.37
CA PRO A 69 -26.85 1.25 20.34
C PRO A 69 -27.00 -0.18 19.73
N GLU A 70 -27.65 -0.28 18.57
CA GLU A 70 -27.86 -1.55 17.87
C GLU A 70 -26.64 -1.98 17.06
N LEU A 71 -25.67 -1.08 16.84
CA LEU A 71 -24.49 -1.31 16.01
C LEU A 71 -23.22 -1.16 16.84
N ALA A 72 -22.26 -2.03 16.60
CA ALA A 72 -20.96 -1.98 17.26
C ALA A 72 -19.83 -2.25 16.26
N GLY A 73 -18.75 -1.47 16.36
CA GLY A 73 -17.52 -1.72 15.60
C GLY A 73 -17.62 -1.50 14.10
N VAL A 74 -18.51 -0.62 13.64
CA VAL A 74 -18.60 -0.24 12.24
C VAL A 74 -17.33 0.49 11.83
N SER A 75 -16.65 -0.02 10.80
CA SER A 75 -15.37 0.51 10.31
C SER A 75 -15.28 0.41 8.79
N SER A 76 -14.37 1.16 8.19
CA SER A 76 -14.02 1.06 6.78
C SER A 76 -12.54 0.81 6.61
N THR A 77 -12.18 0.15 5.53
CA THR A 77 -10.78 -0.01 5.08
C THR A 77 -10.32 1.15 4.19
N ILE A 78 -11.23 2.03 3.82
CA ILE A 78 -10.91 3.22 3.01
C ILE A 78 -10.01 4.15 3.82
N ARG A 79 -8.89 4.56 3.24
CA ARG A 79 -7.98 5.57 3.80
C ARG A 79 -7.71 6.61 2.72
N ALA A 80 -8.32 7.79 2.86
CA ALA A 80 -8.08 8.92 1.95
C ALA A 80 -6.76 9.66 2.23
N ASN A 81 -6.18 9.45 3.42
CA ASN A 81 -5.01 10.20 3.89
C ASN A 81 -3.68 9.47 3.66
N GLY A 82 -3.66 8.45 2.78
CA GLY A 82 -2.42 7.81 2.38
C GLY A 82 -1.60 8.76 1.53
N GLN A 83 -0.50 9.29 2.03
CA GLN A 83 0.44 10.05 1.21
C GLN A 83 0.90 9.18 0.04
N GLN A 84 0.72 9.69 -1.19
CA GLN A 84 1.22 9.07 -2.39
C GLN A 84 2.41 9.85 -2.91
N LEU A 85 3.42 9.14 -3.36
CA LEU A 85 4.57 9.74 -4.01
C LEU A 85 4.34 9.74 -5.52
N LEU A 86 4.09 10.91 -6.07
CA LEU A 86 4.07 11.12 -7.51
C LEU A 86 5.51 11.20 -8.00
N VAL A 87 5.86 10.36 -8.96
CA VAL A 87 7.16 10.39 -9.64
C VAL A 87 6.94 10.73 -11.10
N ASP A 88 7.38 11.92 -11.50
CA ASP A 88 7.29 12.42 -12.86
C ASP A 88 8.63 12.24 -13.58
N VAL A 89 8.58 11.67 -14.78
CA VAL A 89 9.77 11.39 -15.61
C VAL A 89 9.92 12.48 -16.65
N ASP A 90 11.03 13.19 -16.63
CA ASP A 90 11.43 14.17 -17.64
C ASP A 90 11.86 13.45 -18.93
N ARG A 91 10.90 13.30 -19.85
CA ARG A 91 11.09 12.55 -21.09
C ARG A 91 12.09 13.23 -22.03
N ASP A 92 12.10 14.55 -22.08
CA ASP A 92 12.99 15.33 -22.93
C ASP A 92 14.44 15.14 -22.47
N LYS A 93 14.67 15.18 -21.14
CA LYS A 93 15.99 14.88 -20.58
C LYS A 93 16.41 13.45 -20.81
N ALA A 94 15.49 12.48 -20.68
CA ALA A 94 15.81 11.08 -20.93
C ALA A 94 16.28 10.88 -22.37
N GLU A 95 15.59 11.48 -23.34
CA GLU A 95 15.97 11.41 -24.74
C GLU A 95 17.33 12.09 -25.00
N LEU A 96 17.56 13.27 -24.44
CA LEU A 96 18.80 14.03 -24.58
C LEU A 96 20.01 13.30 -24.02
N LEU A 97 19.82 12.55 -22.91
CA LEU A 97 20.86 11.72 -22.30
C LEU A 97 20.97 10.32 -22.92
N GLY A 98 20.14 10.02 -23.93
CA GLY A 98 20.13 8.74 -24.62
C GLY A 98 19.57 7.58 -23.78
N VAL A 99 18.72 7.88 -22.80
CA VAL A 99 18.07 6.89 -21.93
C VAL A 99 16.68 6.58 -22.47
N ALA A 100 16.35 5.29 -22.60
CA ALA A 100 15.00 4.89 -22.95
C ALA A 100 14.06 5.14 -21.76
N VAL A 101 12.97 5.85 -21.98
CA VAL A 101 11.96 6.16 -20.94
C VAL A 101 11.41 4.88 -20.30
N GLN A 102 11.29 3.79 -21.09
CA GLN A 102 10.86 2.49 -20.60
C GLN A 102 11.83 1.92 -19.56
N ASP A 103 13.13 2.12 -19.73
CA ASP A 103 14.14 1.62 -18.78
C ASP A 103 14.10 2.40 -17.47
N VAL A 104 13.74 3.70 -17.52
CA VAL A 104 13.48 4.49 -16.31
C VAL A 104 12.30 3.90 -15.52
N TYR A 105 11.16 3.63 -16.19
CA TYR A 105 10.00 3.03 -15.53
C TYR A 105 10.28 1.62 -15.03
N ASN A 106 10.96 0.79 -15.81
CA ASN A 106 11.35 -0.56 -15.40
C ASN A 106 12.22 -0.55 -14.15
N THR A 107 13.16 0.39 -14.07
CA THR A 107 14.04 0.54 -12.91
C THR A 107 13.25 1.00 -11.68
N LEU A 108 12.38 2.01 -11.83
CA LEU A 108 11.51 2.47 -10.75
C LEU A 108 10.60 1.33 -10.25
N GLN A 109 9.95 0.61 -11.16
CA GLN A 109 9.09 -0.50 -10.81
C GLN A 109 9.88 -1.59 -10.08
N THR A 110 11.03 -1.99 -10.60
CA THR A 110 11.85 -3.06 -10.00
C THR A 110 12.33 -2.67 -8.61
N MET A 111 12.84 -1.46 -8.44
CA MET A 111 13.47 -1.06 -7.18
C MET A 111 12.46 -0.69 -6.10
N PHE A 112 11.35 0.00 -6.45
CA PHE A 112 10.36 0.50 -5.49
C PHE A 112 9.06 -0.30 -5.48
N GLY A 113 8.59 -0.80 -6.65
CA GLY A 113 7.35 -1.54 -6.79
C GLY A 113 7.49 -3.07 -6.72
N SER A 114 8.71 -3.58 -6.70
CA SER A 114 9.07 -4.99 -6.87
C SER A 114 8.79 -5.57 -8.26
N LEU A 115 9.66 -6.46 -8.69
CA LEU A 115 9.52 -7.23 -9.93
C LEU A 115 9.44 -8.72 -9.60
N TYR A 116 8.31 -9.33 -9.93
CA TYR A 116 8.21 -10.78 -9.95
C TYR A 116 9.02 -11.32 -11.14
N VAL A 117 10.08 -12.08 -10.83
CA VAL A 117 10.99 -12.61 -11.86
C VAL A 117 10.57 -14.00 -12.29
N ASN A 118 10.35 -14.90 -11.33
CA ASN A 118 10.02 -16.29 -11.57
C ASN A 118 9.56 -16.98 -10.28
N GLN A 119 9.25 -18.27 -10.38
CA GLN A 119 9.00 -19.16 -9.26
C GLN A 119 9.72 -20.47 -9.43
N PHE A 120 10.04 -21.12 -8.31
CA PHE A 120 10.65 -22.45 -8.32
C PHE A 120 9.99 -23.35 -7.26
N PRO A 121 9.85 -24.65 -7.57
CA PRO A 121 9.35 -25.63 -6.60
C PRO A 121 10.47 -26.02 -5.63
N LYS A 122 10.18 -26.05 -4.34
CA LYS A 122 11.04 -26.60 -3.30
C LYS A 122 10.17 -27.20 -2.19
N ASP A 123 10.48 -28.40 -1.73
CA ASP A 123 9.80 -29.09 -0.63
C ASP A 123 8.26 -29.11 -0.78
N SER A 124 7.76 -29.45 -1.99
CA SER A 124 6.33 -29.47 -2.35
C SER A 124 5.62 -28.11 -2.25
N ARG A 125 6.36 -26.99 -2.22
CA ARG A 125 5.85 -25.61 -2.25
C ARG A 125 6.43 -24.85 -3.43
N LEU A 126 5.67 -23.88 -3.94
CA LEU A 126 6.12 -22.93 -4.94
C LEU A 126 6.61 -21.65 -4.24
N TYR A 127 7.87 -21.31 -4.48
CA TYR A 127 8.49 -20.09 -3.99
C TYR A 127 8.60 -19.08 -5.11
N GLN A 128 8.20 -17.84 -4.84
CA GLN A 128 8.32 -16.74 -5.78
C GLN A 128 9.69 -16.06 -5.64
N VAL A 129 10.30 -15.74 -6.78
CA VAL A 129 11.51 -14.91 -6.83
C VAL A 129 11.08 -13.49 -7.14
N VAL A 130 11.27 -12.61 -6.18
CA VAL A 130 10.93 -11.19 -6.30
C VAL A 130 12.19 -10.36 -6.14
N LEU A 131 12.42 -9.45 -7.08
CA LEU A 131 13.53 -8.51 -7.06
C LEU A 131 13.04 -7.14 -6.63
N GLN A 132 13.69 -6.54 -5.64
CA GLN A 132 13.42 -5.18 -5.18
C GLN A 132 14.64 -4.60 -4.44
N ALA A 133 14.70 -3.29 -4.26
CA ALA A 133 15.70 -2.68 -3.41
C ALA A 133 15.51 -3.08 -1.93
N GLU A 134 16.60 -3.18 -1.18
CA GLU A 134 16.50 -3.35 0.28
C GLU A 134 15.75 -2.17 0.93
N PRO A 135 14.99 -2.40 2.01
CA PRO A 135 14.19 -1.36 2.65
C PRO A 135 14.94 -0.05 2.91
N LYS A 136 16.18 -0.11 3.39
CA LYS A 136 17.01 1.07 3.70
C LYS A 136 17.31 1.97 2.50
N TYR A 137 17.08 1.50 1.27
CA TYR A 137 17.32 2.24 0.03
C TYR A 137 16.01 2.65 -0.70
N ARG A 138 14.86 2.51 -0.04
CA ARG A 138 13.55 2.87 -0.61
C ARG A 138 12.59 3.46 0.43
N MET A 139 13.13 4.10 1.47
CA MET A 139 12.33 4.65 2.57
C MET A 139 11.95 6.11 2.34
N THR A 140 12.75 6.84 1.58
CA THR A 140 12.55 8.27 1.33
C THR A 140 12.52 8.59 -0.16
N PRO A 141 11.88 9.69 -0.58
CA PRO A 141 11.88 10.11 -1.98
C PRO A 141 13.28 10.33 -2.56
N GLU A 142 14.23 10.75 -1.72
CA GLU A 142 15.62 11.00 -2.11
C GLU A 142 16.36 9.72 -2.49
N ASP A 143 15.91 8.58 -2.01
CA ASP A 143 16.51 7.28 -2.34
C ASP A 143 16.36 6.94 -3.83
N ILE A 144 15.37 7.52 -4.54
CA ILE A 144 15.23 7.39 -5.99
C ILE A 144 16.50 7.81 -6.71
N GLY A 145 17.15 8.87 -6.22
CA GLY A 145 18.38 9.40 -6.79
C GLY A 145 19.60 8.49 -6.71
N ARG A 146 19.56 7.46 -5.88
CA ARG A 146 20.66 6.50 -5.71
C ARG A 146 20.73 5.44 -6.79
N PHE A 147 19.69 5.30 -7.59
CA PHE A 147 19.61 4.30 -8.65
C PHE A 147 20.00 4.91 -9.99
N TYR A 148 20.48 4.05 -10.88
CA TYR A 148 21.01 4.44 -12.18
C TYR A 148 20.34 3.63 -13.28
N VAL A 149 20.22 4.24 -14.45
CA VAL A 149 19.81 3.58 -15.70
C VAL A 149 20.92 3.68 -16.72
N LYS A 150 21.02 2.69 -17.55
CA LYS A 150 22.03 2.66 -18.62
C LYS A 150 21.52 3.42 -19.86
N ASN A 151 22.35 4.30 -20.40
CA ASN A 151 22.05 4.96 -21.69
C ASN A 151 22.46 4.09 -22.88
N ARG A 152 22.16 4.56 -24.09
CA ARG A 152 22.52 3.85 -25.33
C ARG A 152 24.03 3.71 -25.56
N GLN A 153 24.84 4.58 -24.99
CA GLN A 153 26.30 4.54 -25.06
C GLN A 153 26.91 3.58 -24.01
N GLY A 154 26.12 3.14 -23.05
CA GLY A 154 26.56 2.23 -22.00
C GLY A 154 26.90 2.93 -20.68
N ASP A 155 26.75 4.26 -20.61
CA ASP A 155 27.00 5.04 -19.39
C ASP A 155 25.85 4.95 -18.41
N MET A 156 26.16 5.09 -17.14
CA MET A 156 25.18 5.05 -16.05
C MET A 156 24.67 6.46 -15.72
N VAL A 157 23.40 6.70 -15.97
CA VAL A 157 22.72 7.98 -15.71
C VAL A 157 21.93 7.85 -14.40
N PRO A 158 22.14 8.74 -13.40
CA PRO A 158 21.38 8.68 -12.15
C PRO A 158 19.91 9.04 -12.38
N LEU A 159 18.99 8.34 -11.72
CA LEU A 159 17.55 8.65 -11.80
C LEU A 159 17.23 10.05 -11.29
N ALA A 160 18.00 10.60 -10.35
CA ALA A 160 17.86 11.99 -9.90
C ALA A 160 17.93 13.03 -11.03
N ALA A 161 18.62 12.72 -12.13
CA ALA A 161 18.68 13.61 -13.29
C ALA A 161 17.42 13.53 -14.16
N LEU A 162 16.66 12.45 -14.07
CA LEU A 162 15.58 12.07 -14.97
C LEU A 162 14.18 12.18 -14.35
N VAL A 163 14.08 12.21 -13.00
CA VAL A 163 12.79 12.19 -12.33
C VAL A 163 12.66 13.32 -11.32
N LYS A 164 11.41 13.76 -11.14
CA LYS A 164 10.99 14.63 -10.05
C LYS A 164 9.98 13.89 -9.19
N SER A 165 10.10 14.00 -7.87
CA SER A 165 9.16 13.39 -6.94
C SER A 165 8.49 14.44 -6.07
N SER A 166 7.20 14.27 -5.81
CA SER A 166 6.40 15.12 -4.91
C SER A 166 5.34 14.28 -4.21
N PHE A 167 5.03 14.63 -2.97
CA PHE A 167 3.88 14.04 -2.30
C PHE A 167 2.58 14.68 -2.78
N VAL A 168 1.57 13.85 -2.96
CA VAL A 168 0.20 14.22 -3.32
C VAL A 168 -0.80 13.55 -2.38
#